data_2e4dd1284548256f0cbc83484fa71719
#
_entry.id   2e4dd1284548256f0cbc83484fa71719
#
_cell.length_a   1.000
_cell.length_b   1.000
_cell.length_c   1.000
_cell.angle_alpha   90.00
_cell.angle_beta   90.00
_cell.angle_gamma   90.00
#
_symmetry.space_group_name_H-M   'P 1'
#
loop_
_entity.id
_entity.type
_entity.pdbx_description
1 polymer ?
#
loop_
_entity_poly.entity_id
_entity_poly.type
_entity_poly.pdbx_seq_one_letter_code
_entity_poly.pdbx_strand_id
1 'polypeptide(L)' 'MNFNQRLKQSRQSVNLTQKQVAEHLGMTPNAYQKYELGSLEPNLSKLVQLADLFHVSTDYLLCRDAFLHSREVDVDED' A
#
# COMPACT_ATOMS: atom_id res chain seq x y z
N MET A 1 -3.48 -9.30 8.80
CA MET A 1 -3.00 -8.95 7.45
C MET A 1 -1.84 -8.00 7.58
N ASN A 2 -0.80 -8.21 6.79
CA ASN A 2 0.37 -7.32 6.80
C ASN A 2 0.40 -6.46 5.52
N PHE A 3 1.37 -5.55 5.45
CA PHE A 3 1.52 -4.63 4.33
C PHE A 3 1.58 -5.38 2.98
N ASN A 4 2.37 -6.44 2.92
CA ASN A 4 2.59 -7.17 1.65
C ASN A 4 1.28 -7.73 1.10
N GLN A 5 0.50 -8.33 1.97
CA GLN A 5 -0.79 -8.92 1.62
C GLN A 5 -1.80 -7.84 1.22
N ARG A 6 -1.84 -6.74 1.95
CA ARG A 6 -2.76 -5.65 1.65
C ARG A 6 -2.38 -4.96 0.35
N LEU A 7 -1.08 -4.83 0.07
CA LEU A 7 -0.60 -4.27 -1.19
C LEU A 7 -1.10 -5.08 -2.37
N LYS A 8 -0.92 -6.39 -2.33
CA LYS A 8 -1.38 -7.30 -3.37
C LYS A 8 -2.89 -7.23 -3.54
N GLN A 9 -3.61 -7.25 -2.43
CA GLN A 9 -5.07 -7.19 -2.42
C GLN A 9 -5.57 -5.88 -3.05
N SER A 10 -4.93 -4.76 -2.69
CA SER A 10 -5.29 -3.45 -3.23
C SER A 10 -5.04 -3.38 -4.73
N ARG A 11 -3.92 -3.93 -5.20
CA ARG A 11 -3.62 -4.01 -6.62
C ARG A 11 -4.70 -4.82 -7.35
N GLN A 12 -5.06 -5.97 -6.81
CA GLN A 12 -6.06 -6.84 -7.44
C GLN A 12 -7.43 -6.18 -7.47
N SER A 13 -7.75 -5.37 -6.46
CA SER A 13 -9.06 -4.70 -6.40
C SER A 13 -9.26 -3.67 -7.50
N VAL A 14 -8.17 -3.16 -8.09
CA VAL A 14 -8.25 -2.23 -9.23
C VAL A 14 -7.86 -2.92 -10.55
N ASN A 15 -7.75 -4.24 -10.54
CA ASN A 15 -7.52 -5.06 -11.73
C ASN A 15 -6.22 -4.74 -12.48
N LEU A 16 -5.18 -4.39 -11.73
CA LEU A 16 -3.86 -4.14 -12.31
C LEU A 16 -2.95 -5.35 -12.12
N THR A 17 -2.11 -5.62 -13.13
CA THR A 17 -1.07 -6.64 -13.02
C THR A 17 0.16 -6.04 -12.33
N GLN A 18 1.04 -6.90 -11.83
CA GLN A 18 2.32 -6.45 -11.26
C GLN A 18 3.12 -5.65 -12.29
N LYS A 19 3.11 -6.09 -13.54
CA LYS A 19 3.82 -5.40 -14.62
C LYS A 19 3.27 -3.99 -14.82
N GLN A 20 1.96 -3.84 -14.84
CA GLN A 20 1.32 -2.53 -15.02
C GLN A 20 1.67 -1.59 -13.87
N VAL A 21 1.65 -2.07 -12.64
CA VAL A 21 2.01 -1.25 -11.48
C VAL A 21 3.48 -0.84 -11.56
N ALA A 22 4.36 -1.78 -11.90
CA ALA A 22 5.79 -1.48 -12.06
C ALA A 22 6.01 -0.38 -13.11
N GLU A 23 5.31 -0.44 -14.22
CA GLU A 23 5.40 0.58 -15.26
C GLU A 23 4.99 1.95 -14.73
N HIS A 24 3.91 2.02 -13.96
CA HIS A 24 3.47 3.29 -13.36
C HIS A 24 4.50 3.87 -12.41
N LEU A 25 5.24 3.02 -11.71
CA LEU A 25 6.24 3.48 -10.76
C LEU A 25 7.63 3.64 -11.36
N GLY A 26 7.79 3.36 -12.64
CA GLY A 26 9.09 3.46 -13.30
C GLY A 26 10.11 2.44 -12.81
N MET A 27 9.65 1.26 -12.47
CA MET A 27 10.51 0.19 -11.95
C MET A 27 10.27 -1.11 -12.70
N THR A 28 11.16 -2.09 -12.51
CA THR A 28 11.01 -3.40 -13.15
C THR A 28 9.94 -4.22 -12.43
N PRO A 29 9.27 -5.14 -13.15
CA PRO A 29 8.31 -6.05 -12.51
C PRO A 29 8.94 -6.87 -11.38
N ASN A 30 10.19 -7.30 -11.54
CA ASN A 30 10.89 -8.04 -10.48
C ASN A 30 11.06 -7.23 -9.22
N ALA A 31 11.40 -5.95 -9.36
CA ALA A 31 11.56 -5.06 -8.21
C ALA A 31 10.22 -4.85 -7.51
N TYR A 32 9.16 -4.61 -8.27
CA TYR A 32 7.83 -4.45 -7.66
C TYR A 32 7.37 -5.73 -6.97
N GLN A 33 7.62 -6.88 -7.59
CA GLN A 33 7.24 -8.17 -7.01
C GLN A 33 7.80 -8.34 -5.59
N LYS A 34 9.01 -7.83 -5.37
CA LYS A 34 9.64 -7.92 -4.04
C LYS A 34 8.86 -7.16 -2.97
N TYR A 35 8.15 -6.10 -3.35
CA TYR A 35 7.27 -5.39 -2.41
C TYR A 35 6.14 -6.33 -1.94
N GLU A 36 5.54 -7.08 -2.86
CA GLU A 36 4.46 -7.99 -2.51
C GLU A 36 4.94 -9.24 -1.80
N LEU A 37 6.20 -9.63 -2.04
CA LEU A 37 6.80 -10.77 -1.35
C LEU A 37 7.33 -10.39 0.05
N GLY A 38 7.52 -9.10 0.30
CA GLY A 38 8.03 -8.64 1.58
C GLY A 38 9.53 -8.61 1.69
N SER A 39 10.26 -8.88 0.59
CA SER A 39 11.72 -8.85 0.60
C SER A 39 12.30 -7.46 0.36
N LEU A 40 11.46 -6.49 0.00
CA LEU A 40 11.86 -5.11 -0.23
C LEU A 40 10.73 -4.19 0.22
N GLU A 41 11.07 -3.11 0.91
CA GLU A 41 10.08 -2.11 1.30
C GLU A 41 10.13 -0.93 0.37
N PRO A 42 8.97 -0.38 -0.05
CA PRO A 42 8.97 0.85 -0.84
C PRO A 42 9.43 2.03 0.01
N ASN A 43 10.13 2.98 -0.61
CA ASN A 43 10.40 4.24 0.07
C ASN A 43 9.12 5.07 0.16
N LEU A 44 9.18 6.20 0.86
CA LEU A 44 7.99 7.02 1.09
C LEU A 44 7.34 7.49 -0.21
N SER A 45 8.15 7.89 -1.18
CA SER A 45 7.64 8.35 -2.47
C SER A 45 6.88 7.23 -3.19
N LYS A 46 7.44 6.04 -3.23
CA LYS A 46 6.80 4.88 -3.86
C LYS A 46 5.54 4.47 -3.11
N LEU A 47 5.56 4.57 -1.79
CA LEU A 47 4.39 4.24 -0.97
C LEU A 47 3.21 5.16 -1.32
N VAL A 48 3.46 6.46 -1.43
CA VAL A 48 2.42 7.43 -1.80
C VAL A 48 1.89 7.14 -3.21
N GLN A 49 2.79 6.87 -4.16
CA GLN A 49 2.39 6.53 -5.53
C GLN A 49 1.50 5.29 -5.57
N LEU A 50 1.84 4.28 -4.79
CA LEU A 50 1.04 3.05 -4.71
C LEU A 50 -0.35 3.33 -4.14
N ALA A 51 -0.41 4.10 -3.07
CA ALA A 51 -1.69 4.46 -2.45
C ALA A 51 -2.58 5.22 -3.44
N ASP A 52 -2.00 6.19 -4.15
CA ASP A 52 -2.73 6.98 -5.15
C ASP A 52 -3.22 6.10 -6.29
N LEU A 53 -2.36 5.21 -6.78
CA LEU A 53 -2.69 4.33 -7.90
C LEU A 53 -3.83 3.37 -7.54
N PHE A 54 -3.84 2.87 -6.31
CA PHE A 54 -4.85 1.92 -5.84
C PHE A 54 -6.07 2.59 -5.21
N HIS A 55 -6.08 3.93 -5.13
CA HIS A 55 -7.18 4.72 -4.55
C HIS A 55 -7.44 4.36 -3.09
N VAL A 56 -6.37 4.19 -2.33
CA VAL A 56 -6.43 3.90 -0.90
C VAL A 56 -5.48 4.86 -0.17
N SER A 57 -5.64 4.97 1.14
CA SER A 57 -4.72 5.76 1.95
C SER A 57 -3.44 4.99 2.24
N THR A 58 -2.36 5.71 2.57
CA THR A 58 -1.13 5.07 3.02
C THR A 58 -1.35 4.31 4.32
N ASP A 59 -2.21 4.82 5.20
CA ASP A 59 -2.54 4.13 6.44
C ASP A 59 -3.23 2.80 6.17
N TYR A 60 -4.11 2.76 5.18
CA TYR A 60 -4.76 1.51 4.78
C TYR A 60 -3.72 0.50 4.29
N LEU A 61 -2.80 0.91 3.42
CA LEU A 61 -1.74 0.03 2.92
C LEU A 61 -0.85 -0.48 4.06
N LEU A 62 -0.56 0.39 5.03
CA LEU A 62 0.28 0.05 6.17
C LEU A 62 -0.46 -0.74 7.25
N CYS A 63 -1.74 -1.02 7.03
CA CYS A 63 -2.59 -1.73 7.98
C CYS A 63 -2.75 -0.96 9.30
N ARG A 64 -2.84 0.38 9.20
CA ARG A 64 -2.99 1.25 10.35
C ARG A 64 -4.35 1.95 10.42
N ASP A 65 -5.26 1.56 9.54
CA ASP A 65 -6.60 2.13 9.49
C ASP A 65 -7.34 1.96 10.82
N ALA A 66 -7.22 0.77 11.45
CA ALA A 66 -7.83 0.53 12.75
C ALA A 66 -7.21 1.39 13.85
N PHE A 67 -5.90 1.63 13.77
CA PHE A 67 -5.22 2.49 14.74
C PHE A 67 -5.72 3.93 14.67
N LEU A 68 -5.88 4.46 13.46
CA LEU A 68 -6.39 5.82 13.27
C LEU A 68 -7.80 5.96 13.82
N HIS A 69 -8.63 4.97 13.60
CA HIS A 69 -9.99 4.97 14.11
C HIS A 69 -10.01 5.01 15.63
N SER A 70 -9.14 4.24 16.27
CA SER A 70 -8.99 4.24 17.72
C SER A 70 -8.52 5.60 18.25
N ARG A 71 -7.60 6.23 17.53
CA ARG A 71 -7.08 7.56 17.91
C ARG A 71 -8.17 8.62 17.86
N GLU A 72 -9.03 8.56 16.88
CA GLU A 72 -10.13 9.51 16.76
C GLU A 72 -11.06 9.43 17.97
N VAL A 73 -11.34 8.23 18.43
CA VAL A 73 -12.16 8.04 19.63
C VAL A 73 -11.47 8.64 20.86
N ASP A 74 -10.17 8.43 21.02
CA ASP A 74 -9.40 8.97 22.13
C ASP A 74 -9.37 10.50 22.13
N VAL A 75 -9.23 11.09 20.95
CA VAL A 75 -9.20 12.55 20.81
C VAL A 75 -10.54 13.16 21.19
N ASP A 76 -11.63 12.51 20.88
CA ASP A 76 -12.98 12.99 21.19
C ASP A 76 -13.25 13.06 22.69
N GLU A 77 -12.50 12.34 23.50
CA GLU A 77 -12.64 12.34 24.94
C GLU A 77 -12.01 13.57 25.60
N ASP A 78 -11.12 14.24 24.88
CA ASP A 78 -10.46 15.44 25.37
C ASP A 78 -11.41 16.64 25.32
#